data_e6bdc90cc0c8826ba6fd137597e04e27
#
_entry.id   e6bdc90cc0c8826ba6fd137597e04e27
#
_cell.length_a   1.000
_cell.length_b   1.000
_cell.length_c   1.000
_cell.angle_alpha   90.00
_cell.angle_beta   90.00
_cell.angle_gamma   90.00
#
_symmetry.space_group_name_H-M   'P 1'
#
loop_
_entity.id
_entity.type
_entity.pdbx_description
1 polymer ?
#
loop_
_entity_poly.entity_id
_entity_poly.type
_entity_poly.pdbx_seq_one_letter_code
_entity_poly.pdbx_strand_id
1 'polypeptide(L)'
;MIAYLKGKISQKLTKSAIILSGDIGYEVFLSLKNLEALNIDEEKEFFIHSYIKEDAFDLYGFVSLEELDFFKKLISVSGVGPKSALNVLALANVEELKRAITSGDYAVLQQVSGIGKKTAERLVVELKEKFITDLSDAVIASDDGKQVIEALVSLGYKQIEAQEIIKHLPEEEADLATKIKQALQFINKK
;
A
#
# COMPACT_ATOMS: atom_id res chain seq x y z
N MET A 1 -4.44 20.60 -1.05
CA MET A 1 -4.42 19.18 -0.63
C MET A 1 -3.72 19.11 0.70
N ILE A 2 -4.31 18.42 1.68
CA ILE A 2 -3.72 18.18 2.99
C ILE A 2 -3.11 16.79 2.96
N ALA A 3 -1.81 16.66 3.27
CA ALA A 3 -1.07 15.40 3.21
C ALA A 3 -0.63 14.88 4.59
N TYR A 4 -0.59 15.75 5.57
CA TYR A 4 -0.19 15.45 6.95
C TYR A 4 -0.92 16.39 7.89
N LEU A 5 -1.27 15.88 9.07
CA LEU A 5 -1.92 16.66 10.12
C LEU A 5 -1.38 16.21 11.48
N LYS A 6 -0.90 17.14 12.29
CA LYS A 6 -0.55 16.94 13.68
C LYS A 6 -1.42 17.85 14.54
N GLY A 7 -1.98 17.30 15.59
CA GLY A 7 -2.79 18.08 16.51
C GLY A 7 -3.38 17.27 17.65
N LYS A 8 -4.16 17.94 18.48
CA LYS A 8 -4.80 17.40 19.67
C LYS A 8 -6.16 16.79 19.31
N ILE A 9 -6.44 15.59 19.77
CA ILE A 9 -7.74 14.95 19.60
C ILE A 9 -8.77 15.68 20.48
N SER A 10 -9.63 16.46 19.83
CA SER A 10 -10.67 17.22 20.52
C SER A 10 -11.91 16.39 20.80
N GLN A 11 -12.33 15.57 19.82
CA GLN A 11 -13.56 14.81 19.92
C GLN A 11 -13.47 13.53 19.06
N LYS A 12 -14.06 12.45 19.56
CA LYS A 12 -14.27 11.21 18.80
C LYS A 12 -15.73 11.15 18.34
N LEU A 13 -15.92 10.96 17.03
CA LEU A 13 -17.21 10.71 16.41
C LEU A 13 -17.36 9.22 16.06
N THR A 14 -18.45 8.84 15.43
CA THR A 14 -18.72 7.41 15.13
C THR A 14 -17.72 6.79 14.15
N LYS A 15 -17.21 7.58 13.20
CA LYS A 15 -16.28 7.10 12.13
C LYS A 15 -15.11 8.06 11.86
N SER A 16 -14.99 9.09 12.67
CA SER A 16 -14.02 10.16 12.51
C SER A 16 -13.60 10.73 13.86
N ALA A 17 -12.56 11.53 13.87
CA ALA A 17 -12.16 12.35 15.01
C ALA A 17 -11.99 13.79 14.58
N ILE A 18 -12.23 14.75 15.49
CA ILE A 18 -11.88 16.14 15.30
C ILE A 18 -10.49 16.37 15.89
N ILE A 19 -9.57 16.79 15.05
CA ILE A 19 -8.17 17.06 15.37
C ILE A 19 -7.96 18.57 15.33
N LEU A 20 -7.61 19.16 16.48
CA LEU A 20 -7.27 20.58 16.57
C LEU A 20 -5.79 20.77 16.21
N SER A 21 -5.56 21.53 15.15
CA SER A 21 -4.23 21.99 14.76
C SER A 21 -4.24 23.53 14.77
N GLY A 22 -3.62 24.11 15.79
CA GLY A 22 -3.86 25.52 16.12
C GLY A 22 -5.31 25.74 16.50
N ASP A 23 -5.95 26.76 15.90
CA ASP A 23 -7.34 27.13 16.14
C ASP A 23 -8.34 26.50 15.15
N ILE A 24 -7.88 25.54 14.30
CA ILE A 24 -8.70 24.89 13.29
C ILE A 24 -8.94 23.43 13.68
N GLY A 25 -10.22 23.02 13.72
CA GLY A 25 -10.62 21.63 13.89
C GLY A 25 -10.81 20.95 12.54
N TYR A 26 -10.06 19.88 12.30
CA TYR A 26 -10.19 19.04 11.11
C TYR A 26 -10.95 17.77 11.46
N GLU A 27 -12.04 17.48 10.75
CA GLU A 27 -12.66 16.16 10.83
C GLU A 27 -11.91 15.17 9.95
N VAL A 28 -11.39 14.11 10.57
CA VAL A 28 -10.58 13.08 9.90
C VAL A 28 -11.24 11.72 10.08
N PHE A 29 -11.59 11.07 8.97
CA PHE A 29 -12.09 9.71 8.96
C PHE A 29 -10.96 8.73 9.20
N LEU A 30 -11.16 7.78 10.09
CA LEU A 30 -10.17 6.79 10.52
C LEU A 30 -10.74 5.38 10.42
N SER A 31 -9.87 4.37 10.33
CA SER A 31 -10.29 3.00 10.53
C SER A 31 -10.83 2.82 11.97
N LEU A 32 -11.79 1.92 12.17
CA LEU A 32 -12.37 1.70 13.50
C LEU A 32 -11.28 1.37 14.53
N LYS A 33 -10.32 0.53 14.16
CA LYS A 33 -9.16 0.17 14.98
C LYS A 33 -8.37 1.41 15.45
N ASN A 34 -8.04 2.31 14.52
CA ASN A 34 -7.28 3.52 14.84
C ASN A 34 -8.11 4.50 15.66
N LEU A 35 -9.42 4.62 15.37
CA LEU A 35 -10.33 5.48 16.12
C LEU A 35 -10.52 5.03 17.58
N GLU A 36 -10.63 3.71 17.81
CA GLU A 36 -10.75 3.14 19.16
C GLU A 36 -9.48 3.38 19.99
N ALA A 37 -8.31 3.31 19.37
CA ALA A 37 -7.02 3.51 20.03
C ALA A 37 -6.73 4.98 20.41
N LEU A 38 -7.51 5.96 19.94
CA LEU A 38 -7.31 7.37 20.29
C LEU A 38 -7.84 7.70 21.68
N ASN A 39 -7.16 8.62 22.36
CA ASN A 39 -7.65 9.25 23.58
C ASN A 39 -7.95 10.73 23.34
N ILE A 40 -9.00 11.24 24.00
CA ILE A 40 -9.30 12.68 24.01
C ILE A 40 -8.12 13.41 24.67
N ASP A 41 -7.83 14.59 24.17
CA ASP A 41 -6.73 15.47 24.61
C ASP A 41 -5.31 14.96 24.26
N GLU A 42 -5.16 13.79 23.67
CA GLU A 42 -3.89 13.27 23.17
C GLU A 42 -3.42 14.04 21.93
N GLU A 43 -2.12 14.33 21.82
CA GLU A 43 -1.52 14.84 20.59
C GLU A 43 -1.14 13.67 19.69
N LYS A 44 -1.63 13.67 18.46
CA LYS A 44 -1.37 12.66 17.45
C LYS A 44 -1.03 13.27 16.10
N GLU A 45 -0.34 12.48 15.29
CA GLU A 45 -0.04 12.80 13.91
C GLU A 45 -0.64 11.76 12.97
N PHE A 46 -1.06 12.22 11.78
CA PHE A 46 -1.66 11.39 10.76
C PHE A 46 -1.15 11.75 9.38
N PHE A 47 -0.89 10.74 8.58
CA PHE A 47 -0.76 10.90 7.15
C PHE A 47 -2.17 10.99 6.55
N ILE A 48 -2.39 11.97 5.67
CA ILE A 48 -3.73 12.31 5.20
C ILE A 48 -3.88 12.03 3.70
N HIS A 49 -5.00 11.41 3.35
CA HIS A 49 -5.53 11.39 2.01
C HIS A 49 -6.70 12.37 1.91
N SER A 50 -6.53 13.43 1.12
CA SER A 50 -7.63 14.38 0.83
C SER A 50 -8.47 13.84 -0.33
N TYR A 51 -9.73 13.51 -0.06
CA TYR A 51 -10.69 13.05 -1.06
C TYR A 51 -11.64 14.19 -1.41
N ILE A 52 -11.42 14.79 -2.58
CA ILE A 52 -12.12 15.99 -3.03
C ILE A 52 -13.06 15.62 -4.17
N LYS A 53 -14.33 16.00 -4.03
CA LYS A 53 -15.38 15.95 -5.05
C LYS A 53 -16.08 17.31 -5.14
N GLU A 54 -17.02 17.47 -6.06
CA GLU A 54 -17.79 18.70 -6.22
C GLU A 54 -18.56 19.07 -4.94
N ASP A 55 -19.03 18.04 -4.22
CA ASP A 55 -19.90 18.15 -3.04
C ASP A 55 -19.26 17.68 -1.72
N ALA A 56 -17.99 17.26 -1.73
CA ALA A 56 -17.33 16.71 -0.57
C ALA A 56 -15.83 17.04 -0.51
N PHE A 57 -15.35 17.34 0.70
CA PHE A 57 -13.94 17.47 1.02
C PHE A 57 -13.66 16.65 2.29
N ASP A 58 -13.41 15.35 2.09
CA ASP A 58 -13.16 14.42 3.17
C ASP A 58 -11.65 14.23 3.39
N LEU A 59 -11.25 14.15 4.66
CA LEU A 59 -9.89 13.79 5.06
C LEU A 59 -9.88 12.39 5.65
N TYR A 60 -9.05 11.52 5.09
CA TYR A 60 -8.84 10.16 5.58
C TYR A 60 -7.44 10.08 6.20
N GLY A 61 -7.37 9.67 7.48
CA GLY A 61 -6.15 9.67 8.28
C GLY A 61 -5.60 8.27 8.54
N PHE A 62 -4.26 8.17 8.52
CA PHE A 62 -3.53 6.92 8.69
C PHE A 62 -2.36 7.13 9.65
N VAL A 63 -2.07 6.13 10.47
CA VAL A 63 -0.98 6.20 11.45
C VAL A 63 0.40 5.92 10.85
N SER A 64 0.44 5.40 9.63
CA SER A 64 1.67 5.15 8.89
C SER A 64 1.52 5.43 7.39
N LEU A 65 2.65 5.68 6.71
CA LEU A 65 2.69 5.78 5.24
C LEU A 65 2.27 4.47 4.58
N GLU A 66 2.56 3.34 5.20
CA GLU A 66 2.18 2.02 4.71
C GLU A 66 0.65 1.85 4.66
N GLU A 67 -0.06 2.24 5.73
CA GLU A 67 -1.54 2.25 5.72
C GLU A 67 -2.09 3.19 4.65
N LEU A 68 -1.50 4.39 4.50
CA LEU A 68 -1.92 5.35 3.48
C LEU A 68 -1.72 4.79 2.07
N ASP A 69 -0.58 4.16 1.78
CA ASP A 69 -0.30 3.61 0.46
C ASP A 69 -1.19 2.41 0.15
N PHE A 70 -1.42 1.55 1.15
CA PHE A 70 -2.36 0.45 1.00
C PHE A 70 -3.80 0.94 0.75
N PHE A 71 -4.24 1.97 1.48
CA PHE A 71 -5.53 2.63 1.24
C PHE A 71 -5.66 3.16 -0.19
N LYS A 72 -4.62 3.86 -0.70
CA LYS A 72 -4.60 4.37 -2.08
C LYS A 72 -4.72 3.24 -3.10
N LYS A 73 -4.06 2.11 -2.87
CA LYS A 73 -4.19 0.92 -3.69
C LYS A 73 -5.62 0.36 -3.67
N LEU A 74 -6.23 0.27 -2.48
CA LEU A 74 -7.62 -0.19 -2.35
C LEU A 74 -8.59 0.68 -3.14
N ILE A 75 -8.54 2.00 -2.99
CA ILE A 75 -9.47 2.92 -3.68
C ILE A 75 -9.20 3.05 -5.19
N SER A 76 -8.05 2.60 -5.68
CA SER A 76 -7.76 2.55 -7.12
C SER A 76 -8.47 1.39 -7.83
N VAL A 77 -9.02 0.44 -7.07
CA VAL A 77 -9.80 -0.68 -7.62
C VAL A 77 -11.25 -0.25 -7.82
N SER A 78 -11.76 -0.46 -9.04
CA SER A 78 -13.14 -0.10 -9.37
C SER A 78 -14.16 -0.79 -8.46
N GLY A 79 -15.05 -0.01 -7.87
CA GLY A 79 -16.08 -0.47 -6.93
C GLY A 79 -15.66 -0.43 -5.45
N VAL A 80 -14.47 0.07 -5.15
CA VAL A 80 -14.00 0.30 -3.78
C VAL A 80 -13.92 1.78 -3.49
N GLY A 81 -14.81 2.26 -2.64
CA GLY A 81 -14.79 3.64 -2.15
C GLY A 81 -13.97 3.80 -0.88
N PRO A 82 -13.66 5.05 -0.47
CA PRO A 82 -12.86 5.33 0.71
C PRO A 82 -13.39 4.70 1.99
N LYS A 83 -14.71 4.69 2.20
CA LYS A 83 -15.33 4.08 3.39
C LYS A 83 -15.14 2.57 3.43
N SER A 84 -15.27 1.88 2.28
CA SER A 84 -15.00 0.44 2.19
C SER A 84 -13.52 0.13 2.41
N ALA A 85 -12.63 0.96 1.88
CA ALA A 85 -11.18 0.81 2.08
C ALA A 85 -10.78 0.97 3.56
N LEU A 86 -11.36 1.92 4.31
CA LEU A 86 -11.16 2.01 5.77
C LEU A 86 -11.68 0.77 6.51
N ASN A 87 -12.81 0.20 6.08
CA ASN A 87 -13.33 -1.02 6.67
C ASN A 87 -12.40 -2.22 6.41
N VAL A 88 -11.73 -2.29 5.25
CA VAL A 88 -10.68 -3.30 5.00
C VAL A 88 -9.53 -3.15 5.98
N LEU A 89 -9.02 -1.93 6.16
CA LEU A 89 -7.92 -1.64 7.11
C LEU A 89 -8.29 -1.88 8.58
N ALA A 90 -9.59 -1.96 8.90
CA ALA A 90 -10.05 -2.30 10.24
C ALA A 90 -10.01 -3.80 10.54
N LEU A 91 -9.95 -4.69 9.52
CA LEU A 91 -9.97 -6.15 9.69
C LEU A 91 -8.67 -6.70 10.29
N ALA A 92 -7.54 -6.22 9.79
CA ALA A 92 -6.22 -6.74 10.12
C ALA A 92 -5.13 -5.69 9.87
N ASN A 93 -3.88 -6.00 10.21
CA ASN A 93 -2.75 -5.15 9.82
C ASN A 93 -2.45 -5.29 8.32
N VAL A 94 -1.69 -4.32 7.77
CA VAL A 94 -1.41 -4.25 6.33
C VAL A 94 -0.70 -5.51 5.83
N GLU A 95 0.24 -6.06 6.62
CA GLU A 95 0.98 -7.27 6.25
C GLU A 95 0.09 -8.51 6.15
N GLU A 96 -0.88 -8.66 7.06
CA GLU A 96 -1.86 -9.75 7.03
C GLU A 96 -2.78 -9.61 5.83
N LEU A 97 -3.23 -8.39 5.52
CA LEU A 97 -4.06 -8.10 4.35
C LEU A 97 -3.31 -8.37 3.05
N LYS A 98 -2.03 -7.96 2.94
CA LYS A 98 -1.17 -8.27 1.79
C LYS A 98 -1.04 -9.79 1.61
N ARG A 99 -0.79 -10.54 2.69
CA ARG A 99 -0.70 -12.01 2.64
C ARG A 99 -1.99 -12.66 2.16
N ALA A 100 -3.16 -12.25 2.66
CA ALA A 100 -4.45 -12.75 2.22
C ALA A 100 -4.68 -12.49 0.72
N ILE A 101 -4.34 -11.29 0.25
CA ILE A 101 -4.49 -10.91 -1.16
C ILE A 101 -3.53 -11.73 -2.05
N THR A 102 -2.27 -11.85 -1.67
CA THR A 102 -1.27 -12.60 -2.47
C THR A 102 -1.56 -14.11 -2.51
N SER A 103 -2.11 -14.67 -1.43
CA SER A 103 -2.58 -16.07 -1.41
C SER A 103 -3.88 -16.30 -2.18
N GLY A 104 -4.58 -15.23 -2.59
CA GLY A 104 -5.84 -15.35 -3.31
C GLY A 104 -7.07 -15.54 -2.40
N ASP A 105 -6.95 -15.30 -1.10
CA ASP A 105 -8.04 -15.43 -0.14
C ASP A 105 -8.94 -14.19 -0.16
N TYR A 106 -9.94 -14.23 -1.03
CA TYR A 106 -10.95 -13.19 -1.12
C TYR A 106 -12.05 -13.31 -0.04
N ALA A 107 -12.14 -14.44 0.68
CA ALA A 107 -13.20 -14.66 1.67
C ALA A 107 -13.08 -13.67 2.84
N VAL A 108 -11.87 -13.32 3.24
CA VAL A 108 -11.60 -12.30 4.26
C VAL A 108 -12.16 -10.94 3.84
N LEU A 109 -11.97 -10.55 2.58
CA LEU A 109 -12.45 -9.27 2.05
C LEU A 109 -13.97 -9.21 1.87
N GLN A 110 -14.64 -10.36 1.67
CA GLN A 110 -16.11 -10.43 1.58
C GLN A 110 -16.81 -10.12 2.90
N GLN A 111 -16.13 -10.22 4.03
CA GLN A 111 -16.69 -9.86 5.34
C GLN A 111 -16.82 -8.36 5.51
N VAL A 112 -16.21 -7.57 4.63
CA VAL A 112 -16.21 -6.11 4.71
C VAL A 112 -17.52 -5.54 4.21
N SER A 113 -18.18 -4.73 5.03
CA SER A 113 -19.37 -3.98 4.62
C SER A 113 -19.04 -3.07 3.41
N GLY A 114 -19.79 -3.23 2.33
CA GLY A 114 -19.61 -2.49 1.09
C GLY A 114 -18.69 -3.19 0.07
N ILE A 115 -18.24 -4.43 0.35
CA ILE A 115 -17.48 -5.25 -0.60
C ILE A 115 -18.24 -6.54 -0.90
N GLY A 116 -18.85 -6.61 -2.09
CA GLY A 116 -19.51 -7.82 -2.56
C GLY A 116 -18.50 -8.82 -3.16
N LYS A 117 -18.97 -10.05 -3.43
CA LYS A 117 -18.14 -11.14 -3.97
C LYS A 117 -17.31 -10.70 -5.20
N LYS A 118 -17.96 -10.12 -6.20
CA LYS A 118 -17.27 -9.66 -7.44
C LYS A 118 -16.19 -8.59 -7.16
N THR A 119 -16.45 -7.70 -6.21
CA THR A 119 -15.49 -6.65 -5.83
C THR A 119 -14.31 -7.25 -5.06
N ALA A 120 -14.55 -8.23 -4.17
CA ALA A 120 -13.49 -8.94 -3.44
C ALA A 120 -12.58 -9.73 -4.39
N GLU A 121 -13.15 -10.48 -5.34
CA GLU A 121 -12.39 -11.19 -6.38
C GLU A 121 -11.53 -10.23 -7.21
N ARG A 122 -12.11 -9.10 -7.65
CA ARG A 122 -11.39 -8.05 -8.38
C ARG A 122 -10.26 -7.44 -7.56
N LEU A 123 -10.51 -7.11 -6.29
CA LEU A 123 -9.50 -6.60 -5.38
C LEU A 123 -8.29 -7.51 -5.31
N VAL A 124 -8.52 -8.83 -5.12
CA VAL A 124 -7.44 -9.81 -5.04
C VAL A 124 -6.62 -9.82 -6.34
N VAL A 125 -7.27 -9.87 -7.50
CA VAL A 125 -6.56 -9.91 -8.79
C VAL A 125 -5.75 -8.64 -9.02
N GLU A 126 -6.40 -7.46 -8.95
CA GLU A 126 -5.74 -6.20 -9.28
C GLU A 126 -4.65 -5.81 -8.26
N LEU A 127 -4.87 -6.07 -6.95
CA LEU A 127 -3.87 -5.75 -5.94
C LEU A 127 -2.69 -6.72 -5.95
N LYS A 128 -2.92 -8.01 -6.25
CA LYS A 128 -1.83 -8.97 -6.41
C LYS A 128 -0.86 -8.53 -7.51
N GLU A 129 -1.37 -8.10 -8.66
CA GLU A 129 -0.54 -7.57 -9.74
C GLU A 129 0.24 -6.32 -9.30
N LYS A 130 -0.42 -5.38 -8.60
CA LYS A 130 0.24 -4.15 -8.10
C LYS A 130 1.34 -4.46 -7.09
N PHE A 131 1.13 -5.42 -6.16
CA PHE A 131 2.16 -5.80 -5.21
C PHE A 131 3.36 -6.45 -5.88
N ILE A 132 3.15 -7.28 -6.90
CA ILE A 132 4.24 -7.87 -7.68
C ILE A 132 5.03 -6.76 -8.40
N THR A 133 4.34 -5.79 -8.98
CA THR A 133 4.99 -4.64 -9.65
C THR A 133 5.79 -3.80 -8.66
N ASP A 134 5.21 -3.44 -7.51
CA ASP A 134 5.91 -2.66 -6.47
C ASP A 134 7.18 -3.35 -5.96
N LEU A 135 7.11 -4.66 -5.70
CA LEU A 135 8.28 -5.45 -5.30
C LEU A 135 9.35 -5.44 -6.39
N SER A 136 8.94 -5.64 -7.64
CA SER A 136 9.85 -5.59 -8.80
C SER A 136 10.52 -4.23 -8.93
N ASP A 137 9.76 -3.15 -8.78
CA ASP A 137 10.30 -1.78 -8.86
C ASP A 137 11.24 -1.49 -7.69
N ALA A 138 10.93 -1.98 -6.49
CA ALA A 138 11.80 -1.84 -5.32
C ALA A 138 13.13 -2.61 -5.51
N VAL A 139 13.09 -3.83 -6.06
CA VAL A 139 14.30 -4.61 -6.38
C VAL A 139 15.15 -3.90 -7.42
N ILE A 140 14.54 -3.39 -8.49
CA ILE A 140 15.23 -2.63 -9.54
C ILE A 140 15.87 -1.34 -8.97
N ALA A 141 15.19 -0.67 -8.04
CA ALA A 141 15.67 0.57 -7.42
C ALA A 141 16.76 0.34 -6.35
N SER A 142 16.91 -0.89 -5.84
CA SER A 142 17.94 -1.22 -4.86
C SER A 142 19.35 -1.08 -5.42
N ASP A 143 20.34 -0.86 -4.56
CA ASP A 143 21.73 -0.74 -5.01
C ASP A 143 22.24 -2.04 -5.65
N ASP A 144 21.87 -3.19 -5.10
CA ASP A 144 22.17 -4.49 -5.69
C ASP A 144 21.50 -4.68 -7.05
N GLY A 145 20.21 -4.30 -7.16
CA GLY A 145 19.47 -4.38 -8.42
C GLY A 145 20.11 -3.53 -9.52
N LYS A 146 20.53 -2.31 -9.20
CA LYS A 146 21.25 -1.44 -10.14
C LYS A 146 22.57 -2.06 -10.60
N GLN A 147 23.34 -2.63 -9.65
CA GLN A 147 24.62 -3.27 -9.99
C GLN A 147 24.43 -4.52 -10.87
N VAL A 148 23.40 -5.31 -10.64
CA VAL A 148 23.05 -6.45 -11.50
C VAL A 148 22.65 -5.96 -12.90
N ILE A 149 21.84 -4.89 -13.00
CA ILE A 149 21.46 -4.31 -14.30
C ILE A 149 22.71 -3.83 -15.04
N GLU A 150 23.59 -3.07 -14.39
CA GLU A 150 24.83 -2.57 -14.99
C GLU A 150 25.73 -3.70 -15.49
N ALA A 151 25.85 -4.80 -14.70
CA ALA A 151 26.61 -5.96 -15.11
C ALA A 151 26.02 -6.63 -16.36
N LEU A 152 24.71 -6.82 -16.41
CA LEU A 152 24.03 -7.40 -17.59
C LEU A 152 24.15 -6.51 -18.83
N VAL A 153 24.02 -5.19 -18.66
CA VAL A 153 24.21 -4.22 -19.76
C VAL A 153 25.66 -4.25 -20.27
N SER A 154 26.64 -4.36 -19.39
CA SER A 154 28.05 -4.52 -19.76
C SER A 154 28.33 -5.80 -20.53
N LEU A 155 27.53 -6.85 -20.31
CA LEU A 155 27.57 -8.12 -21.05
C LEU A 155 26.81 -8.06 -22.40
N GLY A 156 26.22 -6.90 -22.75
CA GLY A 156 25.56 -6.66 -24.03
C GLY A 156 24.05 -6.80 -24.04
N TYR A 157 23.40 -7.05 -22.89
CA TYR A 157 21.94 -7.08 -22.81
C TYR A 157 21.35 -5.67 -22.82
N LYS A 158 20.14 -5.52 -23.36
CA LYS A 158 19.45 -4.22 -23.29
C LYS A 158 18.97 -3.95 -21.87
N GLN A 159 18.94 -2.68 -21.47
CA GLN A 159 18.52 -2.26 -20.13
C GLN A 159 17.12 -2.78 -19.75
N ILE A 160 16.17 -2.75 -20.70
CA ILE A 160 14.81 -3.27 -20.50
C ILE A 160 14.83 -4.78 -20.25
N GLU A 161 15.65 -5.54 -20.97
CA GLU A 161 15.81 -6.98 -20.79
C GLU A 161 16.41 -7.31 -19.42
N ALA A 162 17.43 -6.56 -19.01
CA ALA A 162 18.05 -6.69 -17.69
C ALA A 162 17.06 -6.41 -16.55
N GLN A 163 16.22 -5.38 -16.68
CA GLN A 163 15.16 -5.05 -15.72
C GLN A 163 14.11 -6.16 -15.62
N GLU A 164 13.68 -6.74 -16.74
CA GLU A 164 12.74 -7.87 -16.73
C GLU A 164 13.32 -9.11 -16.07
N ILE A 165 14.60 -9.40 -16.28
CA ILE A 165 15.28 -10.56 -15.67
C ILE A 165 15.32 -10.44 -14.16
N ILE A 166 15.65 -9.26 -13.63
CA ILE A 166 15.72 -9.01 -12.18
C ILE A 166 14.38 -9.26 -11.49
N LYS A 167 13.26 -8.94 -12.12
CA LYS A 167 11.92 -9.18 -11.57
C LYS A 167 11.64 -10.67 -11.28
N HIS A 168 12.36 -11.56 -11.93
CA HIS A 168 12.20 -13.00 -11.81
C HIS A 168 13.27 -13.69 -10.96
N LEU A 169 14.21 -12.92 -10.40
CA LEU A 169 15.19 -13.47 -9.48
C LEU A 169 14.56 -13.77 -8.11
N PRO A 170 14.93 -14.88 -7.45
CA PRO A 170 14.49 -15.16 -6.09
C PRO A 170 14.99 -14.09 -5.11
N GLU A 171 14.16 -13.78 -4.11
CA GLU A 171 14.44 -12.79 -3.05
C GLU A 171 15.47 -13.29 -1.99
N GLU A 172 16.21 -14.33 -2.26
CA GLU A 172 17.19 -14.86 -1.31
C GLU A 172 18.31 -13.83 -1.06
N GLU A 173 18.77 -13.75 0.20
CA GLU A 173 19.98 -13.02 0.59
C GLU A 173 21.21 -13.66 -0.07
N ALA A 174 21.43 -13.34 -1.33
CA ALA A 174 22.58 -13.80 -2.10
C ALA A 174 23.52 -12.61 -2.36
N ASP A 175 24.81 -12.90 -2.42
CA ASP A 175 25.79 -11.90 -2.83
C ASP A 175 25.60 -11.48 -4.30
N LEU A 176 26.15 -10.35 -4.67
CA LEU A 176 26.01 -9.75 -6.01
C LEU A 176 26.45 -10.73 -7.12
N ALA A 177 27.53 -11.48 -6.91
CA ALA A 177 28.03 -12.44 -7.89
C ALA A 177 27.06 -13.58 -8.13
N THR A 178 26.42 -14.07 -7.06
CA THR A 178 25.38 -15.10 -7.13
C THR A 178 24.14 -14.59 -7.84
N LYS A 179 23.68 -13.35 -7.56
CA LYS A 179 22.55 -12.71 -8.25
C LYS A 179 22.81 -12.57 -9.75
N ILE A 180 24.01 -12.13 -10.15
CA ILE A 180 24.41 -12.04 -11.56
C ILE A 180 24.40 -13.42 -12.22
N LYS A 181 24.94 -14.46 -11.54
CA LYS A 181 24.93 -15.81 -12.07
C LYS A 181 23.53 -16.38 -12.26
N GLN A 182 22.63 -16.15 -11.31
CA GLN A 182 21.22 -16.53 -11.42
C GLN A 182 20.54 -15.81 -12.59
N ALA A 183 20.79 -14.53 -12.76
CA ALA A 183 20.29 -13.75 -13.89
C ALA A 183 20.72 -14.35 -15.23
N LEU A 184 22.00 -14.67 -15.40
CA LEU A 184 22.54 -15.30 -16.62
C LEU A 184 21.98 -16.72 -16.84
N GLN A 185 21.75 -17.50 -15.79
CA GLN A 185 21.10 -18.82 -15.90
C GLN A 185 19.64 -18.71 -16.34
N PHE A 186 18.93 -17.68 -15.89
CA PHE A 186 17.54 -17.43 -16.29
C PHE A 186 17.45 -17.11 -17.79
N ILE A 187 18.39 -16.33 -18.30
CA ILE A 187 18.47 -15.98 -19.73
C ILE A 187 18.71 -17.23 -20.60
N ASN A 188 19.62 -18.09 -20.19
CA ASN A 188 20.00 -19.29 -20.96
C ASN A 188 18.93 -20.40 -20.95
N LYS A 189 17.87 -20.27 -20.12
CA LYS A 189 16.76 -21.25 -20.07
C LYS A 189 15.56 -20.82 -20.93
N LYS A 190 15.63 -19.63 -21.54
CA LYS A 190 14.56 -19.07 -22.37
C LYS A 190 14.97 -19.10 -23.84
#